data_5873c3918e2acd84947924cb5c344174
#
_entry.id   5873c3918e2acd84947924cb5c344174
#
_cell.length_a   1.000
_cell.length_b   1.000
_cell.length_c   1.000
_cell.angle_alpha   90.00
_cell.angle_beta   90.00
_cell.angle_gamma   90.00
#
_symmetry.space_group_name_H-M   'P 1'
#
loop_
_entity.id
_entity.type
_entity.pdbx_description
1 polymer ?
#
loop_
_entity_poly.entity_id
_entity_poly.type
_entity_poly.pdbx_seq_one_letter_code
_entity_poly.pdbx_strand_id
1 'polypeptide(L)'
;CLEHNLIYNQEQRLWYMGPMFRHERPQKGRYRQFHQMGCEVFGLDGPDIDAQLISLTYTIWKKLGIEKELELQLNSLGSAEERLAYKVDLVKFLEAHFEDLDEDCKRRTYTNPLRVLDTKDEKVIEILKNAPKLSDYFGEQTRNHFEGLRKFLDNLGIKYVLNDRLVRGLDYYNLTVFEWVTTALGSQGTVCGGGRYDSLV
;
A
#
# COMPACT_ATOMS: atom_id res chain seq x y z
N CYS A 1 -1.85 -9.53 -19.66
CA CYS A 1 -1.76 -10.97 -19.29
C CYS A 1 -3.07 -11.68 -19.63
N LEU A 2 -4.24 -11.16 -19.23
CA LEU A 2 -5.56 -11.76 -19.53
C LEU A 2 -5.79 -11.92 -21.04
N GLU A 3 -5.56 -10.89 -21.83
CA GLU A 3 -5.73 -10.88 -23.29
C GLU A 3 -4.98 -12.01 -24.01
N HIS A 4 -3.82 -12.40 -23.50
CA HIS A 4 -2.95 -13.44 -24.06
C HIS A 4 -2.98 -14.76 -23.28
N ASN A 5 -3.92 -14.91 -22.36
CA ASN A 5 -4.10 -16.14 -21.56
C ASN A 5 -2.85 -16.58 -20.76
N LEU A 6 -1.99 -15.64 -20.39
CA LEU A 6 -0.70 -15.94 -19.74
C LEU A 6 -0.85 -16.41 -18.29
N ILE A 7 -2.00 -16.15 -17.67
CA ILE A 7 -2.24 -16.41 -16.23
C ILE A 7 -3.36 -17.42 -15.97
N TYR A 8 -3.98 -17.96 -17.04
CA TYR A 8 -5.05 -18.95 -16.87
C TYR A 8 -4.48 -20.29 -16.36
N ASN A 9 -4.88 -20.69 -15.15
CA ASN A 9 -4.42 -21.92 -14.47
C ASN A 9 -2.88 -22.08 -14.44
N GLN A 10 -2.14 -20.99 -14.36
CA GLN A 10 -0.68 -21.00 -14.36
C GLN A 10 -0.13 -20.06 -13.29
N GLU A 11 0.92 -20.50 -12.61
CA GLU A 11 1.76 -19.62 -11.80
C GLU A 11 2.67 -18.82 -12.73
N GLN A 12 2.68 -17.51 -12.58
CA GLN A 12 3.53 -16.62 -13.37
C GLN A 12 4.28 -15.63 -12.48
N ARG A 13 5.55 -15.43 -12.80
CA ARG A 13 6.40 -14.38 -12.25
C ARG A 13 6.92 -13.54 -13.39
N LEU A 14 6.34 -12.38 -13.53
CA LEU A 14 6.59 -11.48 -14.65
C LEU A 14 7.29 -10.21 -14.17
N TRP A 15 8.04 -9.59 -15.04
CA TRP A 15 8.60 -8.27 -14.80
C TRP A 15 8.54 -7.42 -16.07
N TYR A 16 8.53 -6.12 -15.87
CA TYR A 16 8.61 -5.15 -16.95
C TYR A 16 9.50 -3.99 -16.56
N MET A 17 10.08 -3.33 -17.54
CA MET A 17 10.86 -2.10 -17.34
C MET A 17 10.70 -1.22 -18.59
N GLY A 18 10.47 0.08 -18.37
CA GLY A 18 10.35 1.01 -19.48
C GLY A 18 9.93 2.41 -19.05
N PRO A 19 9.78 3.31 -20.02
CA PRO A 19 9.25 4.64 -19.79
C PRO A 19 7.76 4.58 -19.45
N MET A 20 7.39 5.32 -18.41
CA MET A 20 6.01 5.50 -17.97
C MET A 20 5.62 6.96 -18.03
N PHE A 21 4.33 7.22 -18.21
CA PHE A 21 3.78 8.56 -18.36
C PHE A 21 2.62 8.76 -17.40
N ARG A 22 2.52 9.97 -16.81
CA ARG A 22 1.40 10.36 -15.95
C ARG A 22 1.06 11.83 -16.16
N HIS A 23 -0.21 12.17 -15.99
CA HIS A 23 -0.70 13.54 -16.18
C HIS A 23 -0.45 14.47 -14.99
N GLU A 24 0.04 13.98 -13.88
CA GLU A 24 0.16 14.73 -12.65
C GLU A 24 1.06 15.97 -12.73
N ARG A 25 0.84 16.92 -11.80
CA ARG A 25 1.67 18.13 -11.71
C ARG A 25 3.11 17.75 -11.35
N PRO A 26 4.10 18.19 -12.16
CA PRO A 26 5.50 17.90 -11.89
C PRO A 26 5.97 18.57 -10.60
N GLN A 27 6.82 17.88 -9.84
CA GLN A 27 7.51 18.40 -8.67
C GLN A 27 8.80 17.60 -8.44
N LYS A 28 9.62 18.01 -7.46
CA LYS A 28 10.87 17.28 -7.13
C LYS A 28 10.57 15.80 -6.89
N GLY A 29 11.27 14.92 -7.61
CA GLY A 29 11.08 13.46 -7.51
C GLY A 29 9.82 12.92 -8.22
N ARG A 30 9.01 13.78 -8.88
CA ARG A 30 7.77 13.35 -9.55
C ARG A 30 7.67 13.97 -10.93
N TYR A 31 8.12 13.24 -11.95
CA TYR A 31 8.12 13.66 -13.35
C TYR A 31 6.90 13.08 -14.10
N ARG A 32 6.49 13.74 -15.18
CA ARG A 32 5.42 13.24 -16.07
C ARG A 32 5.88 12.07 -16.91
N GLN A 33 7.15 12.03 -17.29
CA GLN A 33 7.81 10.88 -17.91
C GLN A 33 8.88 10.38 -16.95
N PHE A 34 8.88 9.10 -16.66
CA PHE A 34 9.84 8.45 -15.77
C PHE A 34 10.06 7.00 -16.21
N HIS A 35 11.10 6.36 -15.70
CA HIS A 35 11.32 4.94 -15.92
C HIS A 35 10.86 4.17 -14.68
N GLN A 36 10.18 3.06 -14.90
CA GLN A 36 9.71 2.18 -13.85
C GLN A 36 10.07 0.74 -14.18
N MET A 37 10.47 0.00 -13.15
CA MET A 37 10.51 -1.46 -13.16
C MET A 37 9.38 -1.96 -12.27
N GLY A 38 8.65 -2.98 -12.72
CA GLY A 38 7.63 -3.66 -11.94
C GLY A 38 7.82 -5.17 -12.00
N CYS A 39 7.40 -5.84 -10.93
CA CYS A 39 7.35 -7.29 -10.81
C CYS A 39 5.95 -7.69 -10.36
N GLU A 40 5.38 -8.68 -11.02
CA GLU A 40 4.02 -9.18 -10.77
C GLU A 40 4.07 -10.70 -10.61
N VAL A 41 3.33 -11.22 -9.64
CA VAL A 41 3.17 -12.66 -9.40
C VAL A 41 1.70 -13.01 -9.47
N PHE A 42 1.36 -14.06 -10.20
CA PHE A 42 0.01 -14.55 -10.39
C PHE A 42 -0.10 -16.02 -10.04
N GLY A 43 -1.29 -16.43 -9.57
CA GLY A 43 -1.61 -17.82 -9.28
C GLY A 43 -1.07 -18.33 -7.93
N LEU A 44 -0.63 -17.45 -7.05
CA LEU A 44 -0.11 -17.77 -5.73
C LEU A 44 -0.71 -16.83 -4.69
N ASP A 45 -1.27 -17.36 -3.62
CA ASP A 45 -2.08 -16.63 -2.64
C ASP A 45 -1.47 -16.53 -1.22
N GLY A 46 -0.37 -17.21 -0.96
CA GLY A 46 0.27 -17.23 0.36
C GLY A 46 1.01 -15.93 0.74
N PRO A 47 1.21 -15.66 2.05
CA PRO A 47 1.98 -14.52 2.54
C PRO A 47 3.49 -14.62 2.24
N ASP A 48 3.98 -15.82 1.92
CA ASP A 48 5.34 -16.09 1.46
C ASP A 48 5.64 -15.39 0.13
N ILE A 49 4.64 -15.27 -0.75
CA ILE A 49 4.78 -14.57 -2.04
C ILE A 49 4.91 -13.06 -1.84
N ASP A 50 4.17 -12.50 -0.91
CA ASP A 50 4.29 -11.08 -0.55
C ASP A 50 5.70 -10.81 0.00
N ALA A 51 6.16 -11.68 0.91
CA ALA A 51 7.51 -11.60 1.45
C ALA A 51 8.58 -11.76 0.35
N GLN A 52 8.37 -12.64 -0.64
CA GLN A 52 9.26 -12.84 -1.77
C GLN A 52 9.42 -11.55 -2.60
N LEU A 53 8.31 -10.87 -2.94
CA LEU A 53 8.35 -9.60 -3.68
C LEU A 53 9.03 -8.49 -2.89
N ILE A 54 8.73 -8.37 -1.59
CA ILE A 54 9.37 -7.39 -0.71
C ILE A 54 10.88 -7.69 -0.60
N SER A 55 11.27 -8.96 -0.44
CA SER A 55 12.67 -9.39 -0.39
C SER A 55 13.42 -9.12 -1.70
N LEU A 56 12.75 -9.29 -2.84
CA LEU A 56 13.31 -8.95 -4.15
C LEU A 56 13.65 -7.47 -4.22
N THR A 57 12.71 -6.59 -3.83
CA THR A 57 12.97 -5.14 -3.82
C THR A 57 14.08 -4.78 -2.84
N TYR A 58 14.09 -5.36 -1.62
CA TYR A 58 15.17 -5.17 -0.66
C TYR A 58 16.54 -5.57 -1.22
N THR A 59 16.61 -6.69 -1.96
CA THR A 59 17.83 -7.15 -2.62
C THR A 59 18.33 -6.16 -3.68
N ILE A 60 17.40 -5.54 -4.42
CA ILE A 60 17.73 -4.47 -5.38
C ILE A 60 18.32 -3.27 -4.64
N TRP A 61 17.70 -2.83 -3.54
CA TRP A 61 18.21 -1.69 -2.74
C TRP A 61 19.61 -1.95 -2.19
N LYS A 62 19.87 -3.16 -1.71
CA LYS A 62 21.23 -3.56 -1.28
C LYS A 62 22.23 -3.51 -2.41
N LYS A 63 21.89 -4.01 -3.61
CA LYS A 63 22.78 -3.97 -4.78
C LYS A 63 23.04 -2.55 -5.26
N LEU A 64 22.08 -1.64 -5.09
CA LEU A 64 22.23 -0.22 -5.40
C LEU A 64 22.91 0.58 -4.27
N GLY A 65 23.12 -0.01 -3.09
CA GLY A 65 23.74 0.64 -1.95
C GLY A 65 22.90 1.70 -1.27
N ILE A 66 21.57 1.65 -1.44
CA ILE A 66 20.62 2.63 -0.90
C ILE A 66 19.70 2.07 0.19
N GLU A 67 19.87 0.83 0.59
CA GLU A 67 19.00 0.16 1.56
C GLU A 67 18.89 0.89 2.91
N LYS A 68 19.96 1.61 3.30
CA LYS A 68 19.98 2.36 4.57
C LYS A 68 19.21 3.68 4.54
N GLU A 69 18.94 4.18 3.34
CA GLU A 69 18.19 5.41 3.11
C GLU A 69 16.68 5.14 2.97
N LEU A 70 16.27 3.87 3.06
CA LEU A 70 14.91 3.43 2.81
C LEU A 70 14.31 2.76 4.05
N GLU A 71 13.06 3.10 4.33
CA GLU A 71 12.22 2.46 5.33
C GLU A 71 11.10 1.70 4.63
N LEU A 72 10.92 0.43 5.00
CA LEU A 72 9.76 -0.35 4.57
C LEU A 72 8.57 -0.02 5.48
N GLN A 73 7.50 0.49 4.90
CA GLN A 73 6.21 0.63 5.56
C GLN A 73 5.27 -0.47 5.09
N LEU A 74 4.54 -1.06 6.03
CA LEU A 74 3.70 -2.23 5.80
C LEU A 74 2.33 -2.03 6.44
N ASN A 75 1.28 -2.43 5.72
CA ASN A 75 -0.08 -2.50 6.24
C ASN A 75 -0.84 -3.67 5.60
N SER A 76 -2.02 -3.98 6.15
CA SER A 76 -3.01 -4.81 5.50
C SER A 76 -4.29 -4.00 5.29
N LEU A 77 -4.88 -4.13 4.10
CA LEU A 77 -6.19 -3.55 3.78
C LEU A 77 -7.35 -4.52 4.04
N GLY A 78 -7.05 -5.71 4.54
CA GLY A 78 -8.08 -6.72 4.81
C GLY A 78 -8.81 -7.22 3.57
N SER A 79 -9.90 -7.95 3.78
CA SER A 79 -10.83 -8.36 2.75
C SER A 79 -11.76 -7.21 2.33
N ALA A 80 -12.56 -7.41 1.30
CA ALA A 80 -13.56 -6.44 0.85
C ALA A 80 -14.64 -6.20 1.92
N GLU A 81 -15.07 -7.27 2.58
CA GLU A 81 -16.09 -7.25 3.64
C GLU A 81 -15.57 -6.50 4.87
N GLU A 82 -14.35 -6.79 5.31
CA GLU A 82 -13.70 -6.13 6.43
C GLU A 82 -13.54 -4.63 6.18
N ARG A 83 -13.11 -4.24 4.96
CA ARG A 83 -13.03 -2.83 4.56
C ARG A 83 -14.40 -2.15 4.53
N LEU A 84 -15.45 -2.86 4.10
CA LEU A 84 -16.79 -2.29 4.07
C LEU A 84 -17.29 -1.99 5.48
N ALA A 85 -17.13 -2.93 6.42
CA ALA A 85 -17.47 -2.73 7.82
C ALA A 85 -16.69 -1.54 8.44
N TYR A 86 -15.38 -1.51 8.21
CA TYR A 86 -14.52 -0.42 8.68
C TYR A 86 -14.93 0.95 8.11
N LYS A 87 -15.25 1.03 6.80
CA LYS A 87 -15.66 2.28 6.16
C LYS A 87 -16.87 2.93 6.82
N VAL A 88 -17.83 2.12 7.30
CA VAL A 88 -19.02 2.64 7.99
C VAL A 88 -18.63 3.41 9.25
N ASP A 89 -17.75 2.85 10.06
CA ASP A 89 -17.36 3.49 11.32
C ASP A 89 -16.34 4.62 11.11
N LEU A 90 -15.47 4.50 10.08
CA LEU A 90 -14.58 5.58 9.68
C LEU A 90 -15.39 6.81 9.20
N VAL A 91 -16.44 6.63 8.40
CA VAL A 91 -17.29 7.75 7.95
C VAL A 91 -17.97 8.42 9.14
N LYS A 92 -18.56 7.66 10.08
CA LYS A 92 -19.15 8.22 11.29
C LYS A 92 -18.14 9.04 12.11
N PHE A 93 -16.92 8.53 12.24
CA PHE A 93 -15.84 9.23 12.93
C PHE A 93 -15.48 10.54 12.23
N LEU A 94 -15.32 10.52 10.90
CA LEU A 94 -15.00 11.71 10.11
C LEU A 94 -16.13 12.74 10.12
N GLU A 95 -17.39 12.30 10.11
CA GLU A 95 -18.56 13.18 10.25
C GLU A 95 -18.59 13.87 11.61
N ALA A 96 -18.24 13.18 12.69
CA ALA A 96 -18.14 13.78 14.01
C ALA A 96 -17.06 14.87 14.13
N HIS A 97 -16.07 14.86 13.23
CA HIS A 97 -14.98 15.85 13.19
C HIS A 97 -15.02 16.70 11.91
N PHE A 98 -16.16 16.75 11.20
CA PHE A 98 -16.25 17.26 9.84
C PHE A 98 -15.77 18.71 9.72
N GLU A 99 -16.09 19.57 10.68
CA GLU A 99 -15.69 20.98 10.67
C GLU A 99 -14.17 21.20 10.79
N ASP A 100 -13.48 20.25 11.38
CA ASP A 100 -12.03 20.30 11.58
C ASP A 100 -11.22 19.75 10.38
N LEU A 101 -11.91 19.13 9.40
CA LEU A 101 -11.28 18.57 8.20
C LEU A 101 -11.04 19.66 7.15
N ASP A 102 -9.94 19.51 6.39
CA ASP A 102 -9.74 20.31 5.18
C ASP A 102 -10.74 19.93 4.07
N GLU A 103 -10.92 20.81 3.08
CA GLU A 103 -11.92 20.64 2.02
C GLU A 103 -11.72 19.37 1.17
N ASP A 104 -10.49 18.90 1.01
CA ASP A 104 -10.21 17.67 0.28
C ASP A 104 -10.61 16.43 1.12
N CYS A 105 -10.33 16.44 2.41
CA CYS A 105 -10.76 15.40 3.35
C CYS A 105 -12.29 15.38 3.51
N LYS A 106 -12.96 16.54 3.59
CA LYS A 106 -14.44 16.64 3.59
C LYS A 106 -15.04 15.95 2.36
N ARG A 107 -14.53 16.25 1.19
CA ARG A 107 -14.98 15.63 -0.06
C ARG A 107 -14.71 14.12 -0.06
N ARG A 108 -13.53 13.69 0.39
CA ARG A 108 -13.12 12.28 0.43
C ARG A 108 -13.92 11.46 1.42
N THR A 109 -14.42 12.04 2.49
CA THR A 109 -15.27 11.36 3.49
C THR A 109 -16.42 10.59 2.81
N TYR A 110 -17.02 11.17 1.77
CA TYR A 110 -18.15 10.55 1.08
C TYR A 110 -17.78 9.84 -0.23
N THR A 111 -16.67 10.23 -0.85
CA THR A 111 -16.27 9.61 -2.14
C THR A 111 -15.32 8.43 -1.95
N ASN A 112 -14.34 8.56 -1.07
CA ASN A 112 -13.38 7.51 -0.74
C ASN A 112 -12.76 7.74 0.65
N PRO A 113 -13.45 7.36 1.74
CA PRO A 113 -13.03 7.66 3.11
C PRO A 113 -11.64 7.11 3.47
N LEU A 114 -11.22 5.98 2.89
CA LEU A 114 -9.87 5.45 3.12
C LEU A 114 -8.77 6.42 2.67
N ARG A 115 -9.04 7.24 1.65
CA ARG A 115 -8.08 8.23 1.16
C ARG A 115 -7.87 9.41 2.11
N VAL A 116 -8.73 9.57 3.11
CA VAL A 116 -8.51 10.56 4.18
C VAL A 116 -7.31 10.14 5.04
N LEU A 117 -7.07 8.83 5.22
CA LEU A 117 -5.94 8.31 5.98
C LEU A 117 -4.58 8.74 5.40
N ASP A 118 -4.50 8.96 4.07
CA ASP A 118 -3.29 9.39 3.35
C ASP A 118 -3.12 10.93 3.33
N THR A 119 -3.83 11.66 4.19
CA THR A 119 -3.68 13.12 4.28
C THR A 119 -2.29 13.51 4.76
N LYS A 120 -1.84 14.69 4.32
CA LYS A 120 -0.62 15.35 4.80
C LYS A 120 -0.90 16.55 5.70
N ASP A 121 -2.17 16.88 5.90
CA ASP A 121 -2.56 17.95 6.82
C ASP A 121 -2.32 17.52 8.27
N GLU A 122 -1.46 18.25 8.98
CA GLU A 122 -1.04 17.90 10.34
C GLU A 122 -2.21 17.90 11.34
N LYS A 123 -3.21 18.77 11.17
CA LYS A 123 -4.39 18.81 12.02
C LYS A 123 -5.24 17.56 11.85
N VAL A 124 -5.48 17.19 10.59
CA VAL A 124 -6.24 15.99 10.27
C VAL A 124 -5.49 14.73 10.72
N ILE A 125 -4.16 14.69 10.57
CA ILE A 125 -3.32 13.61 11.11
C ILE A 125 -3.51 13.44 12.61
N GLU A 126 -3.58 14.54 13.36
CA GLU A 126 -3.79 14.49 14.83
C GLU A 126 -5.18 13.93 15.17
N ILE A 127 -6.21 14.33 14.44
CA ILE A 127 -7.57 13.80 14.59
C ILE A 127 -7.58 12.28 14.32
N LEU A 128 -6.93 11.86 13.23
CA LEU A 128 -6.89 10.45 12.79
C LEU A 128 -6.18 9.51 13.78
N LYS A 129 -5.41 10.01 14.75
CA LYS A 129 -4.83 9.16 15.81
C LYS A 129 -5.91 8.46 16.65
N ASN A 130 -7.10 9.07 16.74
CA ASN A 130 -8.23 8.53 17.48
C ASN A 130 -9.26 7.81 16.59
N ALA A 131 -8.99 7.71 15.28
CA ALA A 131 -9.87 7.02 14.34
C ALA A 131 -9.89 5.51 14.63
N PRO A 132 -10.99 4.81 14.29
CA PRO A 132 -11.00 3.35 14.31
C PRO A 132 -9.89 2.82 13.42
N LYS A 133 -9.30 1.68 13.80
CA LYS A 133 -8.24 1.04 13.03
C LYS A 133 -8.81 -0.08 12.19
N LEU A 134 -8.40 -0.18 10.94
CA LEU A 134 -8.82 -1.26 10.06
C LEU A 134 -8.45 -2.65 10.63
N SER A 135 -7.33 -2.74 11.36
CA SER A 135 -6.86 -3.98 12.01
C SER A 135 -7.86 -4.55 13.02
N ASP A 136 -8.75 -3.73 13.61
CA ASP A 136 -9.75 -4.18 14.58
C ASP A 136 -10.89 -4.98 13.90
N TYR A 137 -11.01 -4.85 12.59
CA TYR A 137 -12.02 -5.52 11.75
C TYR A 137 -11.50 -6.79 11.07
N PHE A 138 -10.21 -7.11 11.21
CA PHE A 138 -9.62 -8.29 10.57
C PHE A 138 -10.21 -9.59 11.14
N GLY A 139 -10.69 -10.44 10.25
CA GLY A 139 -11.00 -11.83 10.54
C GLY A 139 -9.74 -12.69 10.69
N GLU A 140 -9.94 -13.95 10.98
CA GLU A 140 -8.86 -14.90 11.23
C GLU A 140 -7.95 -15.07 10.01
N GLN A 141 -8.51 -15.15 8.82
CA GLN A 141 -7.76 -15.33 7.57
C GLN A 141 -6.81 -14.15 7.33
N THR A 142 -7.29 -12.91 7.43
CA THR A 142 -6.49 -11.70 7.26
C THR A 142 -5.39 -11.60 8.32
N ARG A 143 -5.71 -11.90 9.59
CA ARG A 143 -4.70 -11.91 10.66
C ARG A 143 -3.62 -12.93 10.40
N ASN A 144 -3.98 -14.18 10.08
CA ASN A 144 -3.02 -15.25 9.81
C ASN A 144 -2.12 -14.92 8.62
N HIS A 145 -2.70 -14.34 7.55
CA HIS A 145 -1.93 -13.91 6.39
C HIS A 145 -0.91 -12.82 6.77
N PHE A 146 -1.36 -11.78 7.48
CA PHE A 146 -0.50 -10.65 7.84
C PHE A 146 0.58 -11.05 8.86
N GLU A 147 0.26 -11.90 9.83
CA GLU A 147 1.23 -12.45 10.77
C GLU A 147 2.24 -13.37 10.07
N GLY A 148 1.78 -14.18 9.11
CA GLY A 148 2.64 -15.02 8.27
C GLY A 148 3.66 -14.19 7.50
N LEU A 149 3.20 -13.11 6.85
CA LEU A 149 4.08 -12.17 6.15
C LEU A 149 5.14 -11.59 7.09
N ARG A 150 4.73 -11.10 8.26
CA ARG A 150 5.66 -10.52 9.25
C ARG A 150 6.71 -11.52 9.69
N LYS A 151 6.32 -12.79 9.98
CA LYS A 151 7.27 -13.86 10.32
C LYS A 151 8.29 -14.10 9.20
N PHE A 152 7.86 -14.10 7.94
CA PHE A 152 8.80 -14.26 6.82
C PHE A 152 9.79 -13.09 6.74
N LEU A 153 9.32 -11.85 6.89
CA LEU A 153 10.20 -10.66 6.88
C LEU A 153 11.18 -10.67 8.05
N ASP A 154 10.71 -11.03 9.25
CA ASP A 154 11.55 -11.15 10.46
C ASP A 154 12.65 -12.22 10.27
N ASN A 155 12.30 -13.38 9.71
CA ASN A 155 13.26 -14.45 9.41
C ASN A 155 14.29 -14.04 8.36
N LEU A 156 13.90 -13.17 7.42
CA LEU A 156 14.81 -12.61 6.40
C LEU A 156 15.63 -11.43 6.92
N GLY A 157 15.40 -10.98 8.16
CA GLY A 157 16.07 -9.83 8.76
C GLY A 157 15.70 -8.50 8.09
N ILE A 158 14.54 -8.44 7.42
CA ILE A 158 14.04 -7.21 6.76
C ILE A 158 13.23 -6.41 7.78
N LYS A 159 13.75 -5.25 8.17
CA LYS A 159 13.06 -4.36 9.10
C LYS A 159 11.91 -3.63 8.41
N TYR A 160 10.82 -3.44 9.14
CA TYR A 160 9.64 -2.70 8.66
C TYR A 160 8.98 -1.91 9.78
N VAL A 161 8.19 -0.93 9.40
CA VAL A 161 7.30 -0.15 10.28
C VAL A 161 5.86 -0.46 9.90
N LEU A 162 5.02 -0.74 10.87
CA LEU A 162 3.57 -0.85 10.65
C LEU A 162 2.99 0.55 10.56
N ASN A 163 2.28 0.81 9.45
CA ASN A 163 1.65 2.10 9.20
C ASN A 163 0.15 1.91 8.92
N ASP A 164 -0.68 2.05 9.96
CA ASP A 164 -2.14 1.88 9.89
C ASP A 164 -2.81 2.84 8.88
N ARG A 165 -2.12 3.91 8.50
CA ARG A 165 -2.61 4.90 7.53
C ARG A 165 -2.14 4.62 6.11
N LEU A 166 -1.27 3.62 5.90
CA LEU A 166 -0.82 3.27 4.56
C LEU A 166 -1.97 2.68 3.75
N VAL A 167 -2.43 3.42 2.76
CA VAL A 167 -3.41 3.02 1.76
C VAL A 167 -2.85 3.25 0.36
N ARG A 168 -3.38 2.55 -0.64
CA ARG A 168 -2.95 2.70 -2.03
C ARG A 168 -3.90 3.58 -2.81
N GLY A 169 -3.40 4.17 -3.89
CA GLY A 169 -4.15 5.08 -4.77
C GLY A 169 -5.30 4.44 -5.55
N LEU A 170 -5.38 3.11 -5.56
CA LEU A 170 -6.34 2.33 -6.34
C LEU A 170 -7.09 1.37 -5.42
N ASP A 171 -8.39 1.21 -5.66
CA ASP A 171 -9.30 0.50 -4.76
C ASP A 171 -9.26 -1.02 -4.92
N TYR A 172 -8.56 -1.53 -5.92
CA TYR A 172 -8.45 -2.96 -6.19
C TYR A 172 -7.51 -3.70 -5.22
N TYR A 173 -6.68 -2.99 -4.47
CA TYR A 173 -5.79 -3.62 -3.49
C TYR A 173 -6.57 -4.27 -2.36
N ASN A 174 -6.08 -5.42 -1.91
CA ASN A 174 -6.57 -6.17 -0.74
C ASN A 174 -5.38 -6.72 0.05
N LEU A 175 -5.64 -7.21 1.28
CA LEU A 175 -4.63 -7.77 2.15
C LEU A 175 -3.36 -6.89 2.19
N THR A 176 -2.20 -7.44 1.84
CA THR A 176 -0.91 -6.77 1.96
C THR A 176 -0.77 -5.54 1.07
N VAL A 177 -0.34 -4.42 1.67
CA VAL A 177 0.19 -3.25 0.98
C VAL A 177 1.50 -2.81 1.61
N PHE A 178 2.43 -2.33 0.80
CA PHE A 178 3.72 -1.87 1.28
C PHE A 178 4.25 -0.69 0.48
N GLU A 179 5.12 0.10 1.11
CA GLU A 179 5.90 1.15 0.45
C GLU A 179 7.33 1.20 1.01
N TRP A 180 8.30 1.37 0.12
CA TRP A 180 9.64 1.78 0.47
C TRP A 180 9.72 3.30 0.37
N VAL A 181 9.99 3.95 1.50
CA VAL A 181 10.00 5.41 1.60
C VAL A 181 11.37 5.94 1.99
N THR A 182 11.66 7.17 1.59
CA THR A 182 12.86 7.90 1.97
C THR A 182 12.54 9.36 2.29
N THR A 183 13.28 9.96 3.18
CA THR A 183 13.22 11.39 3.49
C THR A 183 14.05 12.24 2.53
N ALA A 184 14.93 11.63 1.74
CA ALA A 184 15.86 12.34 0.84
C ALA A 184 15.16 13.06 -0.33
N LEU A 185 13.93 12.64 -0.69
CA LEU A 185 13.16 13.20 -1.81
C LEU A 185 12.09 14.23 -1.38
N GLY A 186 12.08 14.63 -0.11
CA GLY A 186 11.07 15.57 0.41
C GLY A 186 9.67 14.93 0.48
N SER A 187 8.64 15.66 0.04
CA SER A 187 7.24 15.21 0.17
C SER A 187 6.85 14.00 -0.70
N GLN A 188 7.69 13.58 -1.64
CA GLN A 188 7.49 12.45 -2.54
C GLN A 188 8.47 11.32 -2.22
N GLY A 189 8.46 10.89 -0.97
CA GLY A 189 9.41 9.92 -0.44
C GLY A 189 9.24 8.48 -0.90
N THR A 190 8.12 8.11 -1.51
CA THR A 190 7.88 6.72 -1.97
C THR A 190 8.70 6.41 -3.21
N VAL A 191 9.65 5.49 -3.11
CA VAL A 191 10.49 5.02 -4.22
C VAL A 191 10.00 3.72 -4.84
N CYS A 192 9.27 2.92 -4.08
CA CYS A 192 8.64 1.69 -4.54
C CYS A 192 7.41 1.42 -3.68
N GLY A 193 6.39 0.86 -4.27
CA GLY A 193 5.20 0.44 -3.53
C GLY A 193 4.42 -0.61 -4.29
N GLY A 194 3.73 -1.45 -3.55
CA GLY A 194 2.94 -2.55 -4.09
C GLY A 194 1.94 -3.09 -3.11
N GLY A 195 1.38 -4.24 -3.45
CA GLY A 195 0.41 -4.96 -2.63
C GLY A 195 -0.34 -5.98 -3.44
N ARG A 196 -1.22 -6.72 -2.78
CA ARG A 196 -2.09 -7.72 -3.40
C ARG A 196 -3.31 -7.09 -4.06
N TYR A 197 -3.80 -7.73 -5.11
CA TYR A 197 -5.00 -7.34 -5.83
C TYR A 197 -5.74 -8.55 -6.41
N ASP A 198 -5.93 -9.57 -5.58
CA ASP A 198 -6.47 -10.88 -5.97
C ASP A 198 -7.86 -10.79 -6.64
N SER A 199 -8.63 -9.74 -6.35
CA SER A 199 -9.96 -9.53 -6.93
C SER A 199 -9.95 -8.88 -8.32
N LEU A 200 -8.79 -8.46 -8.83
CA LEU A 200 -8.67 -7.80 -10.13
C LEU A 200 -8.50 -8.79 -11.28
N VAL A 201 -8.05 -10.00 -10.98
CA VAL A 201 -7.66 -11.04 -11.98
C VAL A 201 -8.47 -12.31 -11.77
#